data_c193653070d0481237c669afc46ad754
#
_entry.id   c193653070d0481237c669afc46ad754
#
_cell.length_a   1.000
_cell.length_b   1.000
_cell.length_c   1.000
_cell.angle_alpha   90.00
_cell.angle_beta   90.00
_cell.angle_gamma   90.00
#
_symmetry.space_group_name_H-M   'P 1'
#
loop_
_entity.id
_entity.type
_entity.pdbx_description
1 polymer ?
#
loop_
_entity_poly.entity_id
_entity_poly.type
_entity_poly.pdbx_seq_one_letter_code
_entity_poly.pdbx_strand_id
1 'polypeptide(L)'
;MFDVLIIGGGVSGMSCALILGSAQNKPFAADKKIGIITHQKASSLQDAVFFNAYGITSGKLGAALLEESKEQLADNYGHVVQIPEEKMMKIEGEAGNFVITTNKNIHQAKIVVMAIGAGNPFTIEGLEKFVIPHQKIIAEKNRIQLRNNDHKVTEGIYVTGTLAGWRSQLAIAAGSGAAVATDILTLWNNGVHVQVHDSVRK
;
A
#
# COMPACT_ATOMS: atom_id res chain seq x y z
N MET A 1 1.49 -18.38 -3.79
CA MET A 1 2.21 -17.16 -4.20
C MET A 1 1.18 -16.10 -4.56
N PHE A 2 1.37 -14.86 -4.11
CA PHE A 2 0.55 -13.71 -4.49
C PHE A 2 1.03 -13.12 -5.81
N ASP A 3 0.13 -12.59 -6.63
CA ASP A 3 0.52 -11.74 -7.76
C ASP A 3 0.97 -10.36 -7.29
N VAL A 4 0.33 -9.83 -6.22
CA VAL A 4 0.77 -8.66 -5.49
C VAL A 4 0.54 -8.85 -3.99
N LEU A 5 1.54 -8.44 -3.17
CA LEU A 5 1.43 -8.37 -1.73
C LEU A 5 1.71 -6.94 -1.26
N ILE A 6 0.72 -6.34 -0.63
CA ILE A 6 0.79 -4.98 -0.07
C ILE A 6 1.22 -5.08 1.39
N ILE A 7 2.26 -4.34 1.76
CA ILE A 7 2.82 -4.34 3.11
C ILE A 7 2.41 -3.07 3.85
N GLY A 8 1.36 -3.19 4.65
CA GLY A 8 0.83 -2.11 5.48
C GLY A 8 -0.60 -1.72 5.15
N GLY A 9 -1.48 -1.81 6.15
CA GLY A 9 -2.92 -1.51 6.06
C GLY A 9 -3.28 -0.06 6.44
N GLY A 10 -2.35 0.90 6.29
CA GLY A 10 -2.66 2.32 6.40
C GLY A 10 -3.39 2.87 5.16
N VAL A 11 -3.62 4.19 5.12
CA VAL A 11 -4.39 4.85 4.04
C VAL A 11 -3.90 4.46 2.64
N SER A 12 -2.59 4.53 2.39
CA SER A 12 -2.06 4.26 1.05
C SER A 12 -2.15 2.78 0.66
N GLY A 13 -1.90 1.87 1.61
CA GLY A 13 -2.03 0.44 1.36
C GLY A 13 -3.48 0.01 1.15
N MET A 14 -4.41 0.52 1.96
CA MET A 14 -5.84 0.27 1.78
C MET A 14 -6.37 0.84 0.47
N SER A 15 -5.99 2.06 0.11
CA SER A 15 -6.37 2.63 -1.19
C SER A 15 -5.85 1.79 -2.35
N CYS A 16 -4.61 1.29 -2.27
CA CYS A 16 -4.05 0.37 -3.26
C CYS A 16 -4.86 -0.94 -3.33
N ALA A 17 -5.19 -1.54 -2.17
CA ALA A 17 -5.94 -2.79 -2.10
C ALA A 17 -7.35 -2.66 -2.66
N LEU A 18 -8.07 -1.57 -2.33
CA LEU A 18 -9.42 -1.29 -2.82
C LEU A 18 -9.44 -1.14 -4.36
N ILE A 19 -8.52 -0.38 -4.93
CA ILE A 19 -8.43 -0.19 -6.38
C ILE A 19 -8.06 -1.50 -7.09
N LEU A 20 -7.09 -2.26 -6.59
CA LEU A 20 -6.75 -3.57 -7.16
C LEU A 20 -7.92 -4.55 -7.06
N GLY A 21 -8.59 -4.57 -5.91
CA GLY A 21 -9.77 -5.43 -5.68
C GLY A 21 -10.93 -5.10 -6.61
N SER A 22 -11.19 -3.80 -6.86
CA SER A 22 -12.28 -3.37 -7.73
C SER A 22 -12.12 -3.79 -9.20
N ALA A 23 -10.92 -4.19 -9.59
CA ALA A 23 -10.63 -4.66 -10.94
C ALA A 23 -10.93 -6.16 -11.19
N GLN A 24 -11.45 -6.91 -10.20
CA GLN A 24 -11.66 -8.37 -10.30
C GLN A 24 -12.45 -8.82 -11.55
N ASN A 25 -13.35 -7.97 -12.04
CA ASN A 25 -14.17 -8.28 -13.22
C ASN A 25 -13.46 -7.96 -14.56
N LYS A 26 -12.21 -7.48 -14.51
CA LYS A 26 -11.41 -7.25 -15.72
C LYS A 26 -10.64 -8.52 -16.08
N PRO A 27 -10.63 -8.94 -17.35
CA PRO A 27 -9.99 -10.20 -17.78
C PRO A 27 -8.52 -10.33 -17.35
N PHE A 28 -7.76 -9.22 -17.34
CA PHE A 28 -6.36 -9.20 -16.95
C PHE A 28 -6.12 -9.25 -15.41
N ALA A 29 -7.18 -9.08 -14.61
CA ALA A 29 -7.11 -9.06 -13.15
C ALA A 29 -7.93 -10.17 -12.46
N ALA A 30 -8.81 -10.87 -13.20
CA ALA A 30 -9.77 -11.83 -12.65
C ALA A 30 -9.12 -12.96 -11.83
N ASP A 31 -7.97 -13.48 -12.31
CA ASP A 31 -7.26 -14.60 -11.67
C ASP A 31 -6.12 -14.15 -10.76
N LYS A 32 -6.00 -12.85 -10.49
CA LYS A 32 -4.89 -12.32 -9.69
C LYS A 32 -5.13 -12.52 -8.20
N LYS A 33 -4.14 -13.11 -7.53
CA LYS A 33 -4.13 -13.27 -6.08
C LYS A 33 -3.52 -12.03 -5.42
N ILE A 34 -4.37 -11.25 -4.76
CA ILE A 34 -4.01 -10.01 -4.08
C ILE A 34 -3.98 -10.25 -2.57
N GLY A 35 -2.93 -9.79 -1.89
CA GLY A 35 -2.84 -9.82 -0.43
C GLY A 35 -2.45 -8.48 0.16
N ILE A 36 -2.88 -8.23 1.40
CA ILE A 36 -2.48 -7.07 2.17
C ILE A 36 -2.17 -7.46 3.62
N ILE A 37 -0.99 -7.09 4.11
CA ILE A 37 -0.60 -7.23 5.51
C ILE A 37 -1.09 -6.00 6.29
N THR A 38 -1.99 -6.21 7.25
CA THR A 38 -2.72 -5.15 7.96
C THR A 38 -2.22 -4.93 9.40
N HIS A 39 -0.92 -4.90 9.63
CA HIS A 39 -0.37 -4.51 10.93
C HIS A 39 -0.51 -3.00 11.16
N GLN A 40 -1.64 -2.57 11.74
CA GLN A 40 -2.04 -1.16 11.83
C GLN A 40 -1.66 -0.47 13.14
N LYS A 41 -1.12 -1.20 14.14
CA LYS A 41 -0.81 -0.68 15.49
C LYS A 41 0.14 0.54 15.50
N ALA A 42 1.03 0.63 14.51
CA ALA A 42 1.97 1.74 14.34
C ALA A 42 1.51 2.80 13.33
N SER A 43 0.27 2.74 12.87
CA SER A 43 -0.26 3.74 11.95
C SER A 43 -0.43 5.09 12.64
N SER A 44 0.06 6.16 12.01
CA SER A 44 -0.18 7.53 12.47
C SER A 44 -1.65 7.95 12.43
N LEU A 45 -2.52 7.14 11.83
CA LEU A 45 -3.96 7.36 11.87
C LEU A 45 -4.57 7.07 13.23
N GLN A 46 -3.96 6.24 14.07
CA GLN A 46 -4.53 5.89 15.38
C GLN A 46 -4.90 7.13 16.21
N ASP A 47 -4.09 8.17 16.15
CA ASP A 47 -4.26 9.41 16.91
C ASP A 47 -4.81 10.58 16.08
N ALA A 48 -5.25 10.31 14.83
CA ALA A 48 -5.72 11.35 13.93
C ALA A 48 -7.21 11.66 14.14
N VAL A 49 -7.59 12.92 13.92
CA VAL A 49 -8.97 13.36 13.71
C VAL A 49 -9.03 14.23 12.47
N PHE A 50 -10.04 14.01 11.61
CA PHE A 50 -10.11 14.65 10.31
C PHE A 50 -11.19 15.73 10.24
N PHE A 51 -10.76 16.99 10.07
CA PHE A 51 -11.60 18.14 9.77
C PHE A 51 -11.34 18.71 8.37
N ASN A 52 -10.18 18.37 7.78
CA ASN A 52 -9.67 18.95 6.53
C ASN A 52 -9.46 17.91 5.42
N ALA A 53 -10.09 16.75 5.50
CA ALA A 53 -10.00 15.71 4.49
C ALA A 53 -11.26 15.68 3.62
N TYR A 54 -11.10 15.98 2.33
CA TYR A 54 -12.21 15.97 1.38
C TYR A 54 -12.85 14.57 1.31
N GLY A 55 -14.18 14.52 1.34
CA GLY A 55 -14.95 13.27 1.28
C GLY A 55 -15.03 12.49 2.59
N ILE A 56 -14.38 12.95 3.66
CA ILE A 56 -14.46 12.35 5.00
C ILE A 56 -15.36 13.21 5.89
N THR A 57 -16.26 12.56 6.63
CA THR A 57 -17.12 13.25 7.60
C THR A 57 -16.27 14.03 8.61
N SER A 58 -16.58 15.31 8.80
CA SER A 58 -15.88 16.20 9.73
C SER A 58 -15.88 15.60 11.15
N GLY A 59 -14.72 15.57 11.79
CA GLY A 59 -14.52 14.97 13.12
C GLY A 59 -14.32 13.44 13.10
N LYS A 60 -14.20 12.81 11.93
CA LYS A 60 -13.94 11.37 11.83
C LYS A 60 -12.59 11.02 12.48
N LEU A 61 -12.64 10.04 13.38
CA LEU A 61 -11.41 9.51 14.01
C LEU A 61 -10.66 8.59 13.04
N GLY A 62 -9.34 8.74 13.00
CA GLY A 62 -8.50 7.90 12.15
C GLY A 62 -8.49 6.42 12.57
N ALA A 63 -8.61 6.14 13.87
CA ALA A 63 -8.78 4.76 14.35
C ALA A 63 -10.05 4.11 13.78
N ALA A 64 -11.18 4.84 13.77
CA ALA A 64 -12.42 4.36 13.15
C ALA A 64 -12.25 4.13 11.64
N LEU A 65 -11.57 5.05 10.94
CA LEU A 65 -11.30 4.91 9.51
C LEU A 65 -10.45 3.67 9.19
N LEU A 66 -9.50 3.31 10.07
CA LEU A 66 -8.69 2.09 9.91
C LEU A 66 -9.55 0.82 10.00
N GLU A 67 -10.48 0.74 10.95
CA GLU A 67 -11.38 -0.41 11.09
C GLU A 67 -12.36 -0.47 9.91
N GLU A 68 -13.07 0.61 9.63
CA GLU A 68 -14.01 0.69 8.51
C GLU A 68 -13.38 0.36 7.15
N SER A 69 -12.11 0.72 6.95
CA SER A 69 -11.42 0.38 5.69
C SER A 69 -11.17 -1.12 5.53
N LYS A 70 -10.98 -1.86 6.62
CA LYS A 70 -10.87 -3.34 6.59
C LYS A 70 -12.22 -3.98 6.27
N GLU A 71 -13.28 -3.47 6.90
CA GLU A 71 -14.66 -3.90 6.64
C GLU A 71 -15.03 -3.60 5.18
N GLN A 72 -14.78 -2.39 4.71
CA GLN A 72 -15.02 -2.00 3.31
C GLN A 72 -14.30 -2.93 2.31
N LEU A 73 -13.05 -3.29 2.59
CA LEU A 73 -12.30 -4.21 1.73
C LEU A 73 -12.91 -5.62 1.76
N ALA A 74 -13.29 -6.12 2.95
CA ALA A 74 -13.89 -7.44 3.10
C ALA A 74 -15.26 -7.54 2.43
N ASP A 75 -16.12 -6.54 2.62
CA ASP A 75 -17.49 -6.53 2.13
C ASP A 75 -17.57 -6.39 0.61
N ASN A 76 -16.72 -5.54 0.02
CA ASN A 76 -16.78 -5.26 -1.42
C ASN A 76 -15.84 -6.15 -2.24
N TYR A 77 -14.70 -6.53 -1.67
CA TYR A 77 -13.62 -7.22 -2.38
C TYR A 77 -13.02 -8.37 -1.55
N GLY A 78 -13.89 -9.25 -1.05
CA GLY A 78 -13.52 -10.38 -0.18
C GLY A 78 -12.51 -11.38 -0.78
N HIS A 79 -12.22 -11.29 -2.09
CA HIS A 79 -11.15 -12.04 -2.74
C HIS A 79 -9.76 -11.50 -2.44
N VAL A 80 -9.64 -10.27 -1.93
CA VAL A 80 -8.38 -9.70 -1.44
C VAL A 80 -8.07 -10.27 -0.05
N VAL A 81 -7.00 -11.03 0.06
CA VAL A 81 -6.61 -11.70 1.30
C VAL A 81 -6.05 -10.70 2.29
N GLN A 82 -6.76 -10.44 3.38
CA GLN A 82 -6.24 -9.65 4.50
C GLN A 82 -5.44 -10.54 5.45
N ILE A 83 -4.20 -10.16 5.73
CA ILE A 83 -3.28 -10.86 6.63
C ILE A 83 -3.06 -9.99 7.87
N PRO A 84 -3.81 -10.23 8.96
CA PRO A 84 -3.76 -9.38 10.14
C PRO A 84 -2.53 -9.68 11.01
N GLU A 85 -2.08 -8.65 11.73
CA GLU A 85 -1.08 -8.75 12.80
C GLU A 85 0.28 -9.32 12.41
N GLU A 86 0.65 -9.26 11.14
CA GLU A 86 1.99 -9.59 10.70
C GLU A 86 2.82 -8.34 10.43
N LYS A 87 4.11 -8.43 10.75
CA LYS A 87 5.10 -7.39 10.48
C LYS A 87 6.17 -7.96 9.58
N MET A 88 6.39 -7.34 8.44
CA MET A 88 7.47 -7.71 7.53
C MET A 88 8.83 -7.42 8.17
N MET A 89 9.73 -8.40 8.09
CA MET A 89 11.09 -8.34 8.63
C MET A 89 12.13 -8.34 7.52
N LYS A 90 11.88 -9.07 6.41
CA LYS A 90 12.86 -9.27 5.35
C LYS A 90 12.18 -9.46 4.00
N ILE A 91 12.86 -9.04 2.92
CA ILE A 91 12.54 -9.40 1.54
C ILE A 91 13.78 -9.90 0.83
N GLU A 92 13.62 -10.99 0.08
CA GLU A 92 14.66 -11.59 -0.75
C GLU A 92 14.09 -11.97 -2.12
N GLY A 93 14.98 -12.30 -3.05
CA GLY A 93 14.58 -12.71 -4.40
C GLY A 93 14.56 -11.55 -5.39
N GLU A 94 13.85 -11.75 -6.48
CA GLU A 94 13.80 -10.83 -7.61
C GLU A 94 12.36 -10.66 -8.13
N ALA A 95 12.17 -9.77 -9.08
CA ALA A 95 10.88 -9.52 -9.71
C ALA A 95 10.25 -10.82 -10.22
N GLY A 96 9.00 -11.05 -9.85
CA GLY A 96 8.26 -12.27 -10.16
C GLY A 96 8.39 -13.38 -9.10
N ASN A 97 9.38 -13.32 -8.18
CA ASN A 97 9.59 -14.35 -7.17
C ASN A 97 10.24 -13.79 -5.87
N PHE A 98 9.56 -12.86 -5.23
CA PHE A 98 9.98 -12.36 -3.92
C PHE A 98 9.56 -13.33 -2.80
N VAL A 99 10.44 -13.49 -1.81
CA VAL A 99 10.17 -14.15 -0.54
C VAL A 99 10.10 -13.09 0.55
N ILE A 100 8.97 -13.00 1.21
CA ILE A 100 8.68 -12.02 2.27
C ILE A 100 8.60 -12.77 3.59
N THR A 101 9.57 -12.54 4.46
CA THR A 101 9.57 -13.08 5.83
C THR A 101 8.93 -12.08 6.77
N THR A 102 7.92 -12.53 7.50
CA THR A 102 7.28 -11.76 8.57
C THR A 102 7.66 -12.33 9.93
N ASN A 103 7.19 -11.69 10.98
CA ASN A 103 7.36 -12.21 12.35
C ASN A 103 6.57 -13.50 12.66
N LYS A 104 5.70 -13.95 11.73
CA LYS A 104 4.85 -15.14 11.91
C LYS A 104 5.00 -16.16 10.78
N ASN A 105 5.11 -15.68 9.53
CA ASN A 105 5.02 -16.54 8.35
C ASN A 105 6.03 -16.13 7.27
N ILE A 106 6.11 -16.96 6.23
CA ILE A 106 6.83 -16.65 4.99
C ILE A 106 5.79 -16.62 3.87
N HIS A 107 5.81 -15.55 3.08
CA HIS A 107 4.95 -15.35 1.92
C HIS A 107 5.77 -15.26 0.65
N GLN A 108 5.15 -15.58 -0.48
CA GLN A 108 5.74 -15.38 -1.81
C GLN A 108 4.87 -14.45 -2.63
N ALA A 109 5.50 -13.51 -3.35
CA ALA A 109 4.80 -12.56 -4.20
C ALA A 109 5.60 -12.23 -5.46
N LYS A 110 4.89 -11.95 -6.57
CA LYS A 110 5.51 -11.47 -7.81
C LYS A 110 5.81 -9.99 -7.76
N ILE A 111 4.95 -9.21 -7.09
CA ILE A 111 5.05 -7.77 -6.88
C ILE A 111 4.85 -7.48 -5.40
N VAL A 112 5.63 -6.54 -4.87
CA VAL A 112 5.51 -6.06 -3.48
C VAL A 112 5.28 -4.56 -3.47
N VAL A 113 4.27 -4.11 -2.70
CA VAL A 113 3.97 -2.70 -2.49
C VAL A 113 4.26 -2.32 -1.05
N MET A 114 5.28 -1.50 -0.83
CA MET A 114 5.67 -1.00 0.49
C MET A 114 4.78 0.19 0.87
N ALA A 115 3.84 -0.03 1.80
CA ALA A 115 2.85 0.95 2.25
C ALA A 115 2.96 1.24 3.77
N ILE A 116 4.13 1.06 4.33
CA ILE A 116 4.44 1.40 5.73
C ILE A 116 4.82 2.88 5.87
N GLY A 117 4.71 3.41 7.05
CA GLY A 117 5.07 4.82 7.31
C GLY A 117 6.58 5.11 7.15
N ALA A 118 6.93 6.40 7.15
CA ALA A 118 8.30 6.92 7.02
C ALA A 118 9.10 6.87 8.34
N GLY A 119 8.89 5.85 9.16
CA GLY A 119 9.54 5.70 10.47
C GLY A 119 11.03 5.38 10.36
N ASN A 120 11.83 5.91 11.27
CA ASN A 120 13.24 5.59 11.44
C ASN A 120 13.45 4.99 12.86
N PRO A 121 14.21 3.91 13.04
CA PRO A 121 14.96 3.20 12.01
C PRO A 121 14.07 2.38 11.06
N PHE A 122 14.53 2.24 9.82
CA PHE A 122 13.97 1.27 8.88
C PHE A 122 14.52 -0.12 9.23
N THR A 123 13.64 -1.08 9.46
CA THR A 123 14.00 -2.38 10.05
C THR A 123 13.76 -3.56 9.12
N ILE A 124 13.51 -3.33 7.83
CA ILE A 124 13.24 -4.39 6.86
C ILE A 124 14.53 -4.70 6.10
N GLU A 125 15.04 -5.92 6.26
CA GLU A 125 16.20 -6.40 5.54
C GLU A 125 15.91 -6.56 4.04
N GLY A 126 16.92 -6.26 3.22
CA GLY A 126 16.87 -6.39 1.75
C GLY A 126 16.52 -5.09 1.01
N LEU A 127 16.12 -4.02 1.71
CA LEU A 127 15.80 -2.72 1.11
C LEU A 127 16.71 -1.58 1.59
N GLU A 128 17.71 -1.83 2.42
CA GLU A 128 18.56 -0.83 3.08
C GLU A 128 19.22 0.11 2.07
N LYS A 129 19.66 -0.40 0.93
CA LYS A 129 20.31 0.38 -0.15
C LYS A 129 19.42 1.44 -0.79
N PHE A 130 18.13 1.35 -0.57
CA PHE A 130 17.15 2.31 -1.09
C PHE A 130 16.74 3.35 -0.04
N VAL A 131 17.11 3.15 1.23
CA VAL A 131 16.74 4.07 2.32
C VAL A 131 17.54 5.36 2.20
N ILE A 132 16.83 6.48 2.18
CA ILE A 132 17.40 7.83 2.18
C ILE A 132 16.63 8.72 3.17
N PRO A 133 17.22 9.84 3.64
CA PRO A 133 16.50 10.84 4.41
C PRO A 133 15.27 11.35 3.63
N HIS A 134 14.18 11.59 4.35
CA HIS A 134 12.94 12.06 3.73
C HIS A 134 13.10 13.48 3.19
N GLN A 135 12.89 13.68 1.90
CA GLN A 135 13.21 14.95 1.22
C GLN A 135 12.19 16.09 1.44
N LYS A 136 10.98 15.77 1.93
CA LYS A 136 9.88 16.76 2.10
C LYS A 136 9.48 16.94 3.58
N ILE A 137 10.19 16.33 4.51
CA ILE A 137 10.00 16.48 5.96
C ILE A 137 11.27 17.09 6.53
N ILE A 138 11.12 18.00 7.50
CA ILE A 138 12.26 18.64 8.16
C ILE A 138 13.16 17.62 8.83
N ALA A 139 14.48 17.85 8.78
CA ALA A 139 15.50 16.87 9.21
C ALA A 139 15.37 16.44 10.66
N GLU A 140 14.93 17.36 11.54
CA GLU A 140 14.75 17.16 12.98
C GLU A 140 13.72 16.06 13.31
N LYS A 141 12.79 15.78 12.39
CA LYS A 141 11.83 14.68 12.55
C LYS A 141 12.43 13.30 12.25
N ASN A 142 13.66 13.26 11.78
CA ASN A 142 14.41 12.03 11.49
C ASN A 142 13.54 10.97 10.77
N ARG A 143 12.97 11.36 9.62
CA ARG A 143 12.14 10.48 8.78
C ARG A 143 12.92 10.01 7.58
N ILE A 144 12.55 8.83 7.08
CA ILE A 144 13.16 8.23 5.90
C ILE A 144 12.14 8.07 4.77
N GLN A 145 12.66 7.87 3.57
CA GLN A 145 11.90 7.38 2.42
C GLN A 145 12.71 6.33 1.67
N LEU A 146 12.04 5.52 0.86
CA LEU A 146 12.72 4.70 -0.14
C LEU A 146 12.93 5.53 -1.41
N ARG A 147 14.16 5.56 -1.90
CA ARG A 147 14.47 6.15 -3.21
C ARG A 147 13.65 5.42 -4.27
N ASN A 148 12.90 6.15 -5.04
CA ASN A 148 12.02 5.62 -6.08
C ASN A 148 11.92 6.61 -7.24
N ASN A 149 11.49 6.10 -8.37
CA ASN A 149 11.08 6.90 -9.52
C ASN A 149 9.61 6.61 -9.78
N ASP A 150 8.77 7.61 -9.59
CA ASP A 150 7.31 7.51 -9.73
C ASP A 150 6.75 6.24 -9.07
N HIS A 151 6.97 6.13 -7.74
CA HIS A 151 6.61 4.99 -6.90
C HIS A 151 7.40 3.68 -7.12
N LYS A 152 8.14 3.51 -8.20
CA LYS A 152 8.91 2.30 -8.47
C LYS A 152 10.29 2.38 -7.78
N VAL A 153 10.55 1.50 -6.81
CA VAL A 153 11.84 1.39 -6.10
C VAL A 153 12.84 0.60 -6.94
N THR A 154 12.40 -0.53 -7.43
CA THR A 154 13.11 -1.40 -8.37
C THR A 154 12.08 -2.27 -9.09
N GLU A 155 12.50 -3.14 -10.01
CA GLU A 155 11.58 -4.02 -10.71
C GLU A 155 10.80 -4.88 -9.71
N GLY A 156 9.45 -4.88 -9.83
CA GLY A 156 8.53 -5.60 -8.95
C GLY A 156 8.38 -5.04 -7.53
N ILE A 157 9.11 -4.00 -7.13
CA ILE A 157 8.94 -3.35 -5.81
C ILE A 157 8.47 -1.91 -5.98
N TYR A 158 7.30 -1.62 -5.45
CA TYR A 158 6.69 -0.30 -5.41
C TYR A 158 6.63 0.25 -3.98
N VAL A 159 6.49 1.56 -3.84
CA VAL A 159 6.36 2.25 -2.55
C VAL A 159 5.27 3.31 -2.60
N THR A 160 4.50 3.46 -1.52
CA THR A 160 3.38 4.42 -1.45
C THR A 160 3.44 5.29 -0.20
N GLY A 161 2.67 6.37 -0.22
CA GLY A 161 2.48 7.25 0.93
C GLY A 161 3.74 8.00 1.35
N THR A 162 3.90 8.18 2.64
CA THR A 162 5.06 8.92 3.18
C THR A 162 6.39 8.22 2.92
N LEU A 163 6.41 6.89 2.89
CA LEU A 163 7.61 6.14 2.56
C LEU A 163 8.09 6.37 1.11
N ALA A 164 7.19 6.75 0.20
CA ALA A 164 7.52 7.16 -1.16
C ALA A 164 8.03 8.61 -1.27
N GLY A 165 8.17 9.32 -0.15
CA GLY A 165 8.60 10.73 -0.11
C GLY A 165 7.45 11.74 -0.22
N TRP A 166 6.18 11.30 -0.08
CA TRP A 166 5.04 12.22 -0.09
C TRP A 166 4.76 12.82 1.30
N ARG A 167 4.08 13.97 1.34
CA ARG A 167 3.66 14.61 2.59
C ARG A 167 2.54 13.82 3.27
N SER A 168 2.51 13.89 4.61
CA SER A 168 1.53 13.20 5.44
C SER A 168 0.18 13.93 5.43
N GLN A 169 -0.63 13.70 4.38
CA GLN A 169 -2.02 14.12 4.27
C GLN A 169 -2.86 12.92 3.79
N LEU A 170 -4.09 12.77 4.29
CA LEU A 170 -4.97 11.65 3.95
C LEU A 170 -5.13 11.51 2.44
N ALA A 171 -5.53 12.59 1.76
CA ALA A 171 -5.76 12.58 0.31
C ALA A 171 -4.49 12.26 -0.50
N ILE A 172 -3.32 12.76 -0.06
CA ILE A 172 -2.04 12.47 -0.72
C ILE A 172 -1.70 10.99 -0.56
N ALA A 173 -1.86 10.43 0.65
CA ALA A 173 -1.59 9.03 0.90
C ALA A 173 -2.54 8.11 0.12
N ALA A 174 -3.84 8.42 0.10
CA ALA A 174 -4.82 7.69 -0.68
C ALA A 174 -4.51 7.73 -2.18
N GLY A 175 -4.24 8.94 -2.73
CA GLY A 175 -3.87 9.12 -4.13
C GLY A 175 -2.59 8.37 -4.51
N SER A 176 -1.58 8.36 -3.63
CA SER A 176 -0.35 7.59 -3.84
C SER A 176 -0.61 6.08 -3.94
N GLY A 177 -1.48 5.54 -3.07
CA GLY A 177 -1.88 4.13 -3.15
C GLY A 177 -2.67 3.79 -4.41
N ALA A 178 -3.59 4.68 -4.81
CA ALA A 178 -4.37 4.55 -6.04
C ALA A 178 -3.47 4.59 -7.29
N ALA A 179 -2.47 5.49 -7.33
CA ALA A 179 -1.52 5.58 -8.43
C ALA A 179 -0.79 4.24 -8.64
N VAL A 180 -0.19 3.69 -7.58
CA VAL A 180 0.51 2.39 -7.67
C VAL A 180 -0.43 1.27 -8.11
N ALA A 181 -1.67 1.27 -7.63
CA ALA A 181 -2.64 0.25 -8.05
C ALA A 181 -2.92 0.34 -9.56
N THR A 182 -3.11 1.55 -10.10
CA THR A 182 -3.35 1.73 -11.54
C THR A 182 -2.13 1.39 -12.39
N ASP A 183 -0.91 1.62 -11.89
CA ASP A 183 0.33 1.19 -12.56
C ASP A 183 0.42 -0.34 -12.62
N ILE A 184 0.10 -1.04 -11.51
CA ILE A 184 0.08 -2.50 -11.48
C ILE A 184 -1.00 -3.07 -12.42
N LEU A 185 -2.21 -2.48 -12.44
CA LEU A 185 -3.27 -2.87 -13.37
C LEU A 185 -2.86 -2.66 -14.83
N THR A 186 -2.19 -1.54 -15.13
CA THR A 186 -1.63 -1.26 -16.45
C THR A 186 -0.57 -2.29 -16.84
N LEU A 187 0.31 -2.67 -15.90
CA LEU A 187 1.28 -3.75 -16.10
C LEU A 187 0.58 -5.08 -16.41
N TRP A 188 -0.45 -5.46 -15.66
CA TRP A 188 -1.22 -6.69 -15.90
C TRP A 188 -1.98 -6.65 -17.23
N ASN A 189 -2.34 -5.47 -17.71
CA ASN A 189 -2.98 -5.24 -19.01
C ASN A 189 -1.97 -5.00 -20.15
N ASN A 190 -0.77 -5.60 -20.07
CA ASN A 190 0.29 -5.52 -21.07
C ASN A 190 0.71 -4.09 -21.43
N GLY A 191 0.70 -3.17 -20.45
CA GLY A 191 1.07 -1.77 -20.64
C GLY A 191 -0.03 -0.87 -21.20
N VAL A 192 -1.22 -1.43 -21.48
CA VAL A 192 -2.36 -0.62 -21.90
C VAL A 192 -2.98 0.07 -20.69
N HIS A 193 -3.11 1.40 -20.76
CA HIS A 193 -3.66 2.22 -19.69
C HIS A 193 -5.00 1.70 -19.16
N VAL A 194 -5.12 1.64 -17.84
CA VAL A 194 -6.31 1.15 -17.15
C VAL A 194 -6.90 2.26 -16.28
N GLN A 195 -8.22 2.41 -16.38
CA GLN A 195 -9.03 3.15 -15.41
C GLN A 195 -10.04 2.20 -14.78
N VAL A 196 -10.15 2.28 -13.46
CA VAL A 196 -11.15 1.53 -12.69
C VAL A 196 -12.02 2.56 -11.97
N HIS A 197 -13.22 2.74 -12.48
CA HIS A 197 -14.19 3.66 -11.90
C HIS A 197 -15.51 2.92 -11.71
N ASP A 198 -16.06 3.00 -10.50
CA ASP A 198 -17.43 2.60 -10.24
C ASP A 198 -18.39 3.63 -10.87
N SER A 199 -19.46 3.17 -11.48
CA SER A 199 -20.42 4.02 -12.15
C SER A 199 -21.84 3.51 -11.94
N VAL A 200 -22.76 4.43 -11.68
CA VAL A 200 -24.20 4.14 -11.68
C VAL A 200 -24.79 4.03 -13.11
N ARG A 201 -24.01 4.41 -14.12
CA ARG A 201 -24.39 4.22 -15.52
C ARG A 201 -24.03 2.79 -15.93
N LYS A 202 -25.03 2.05 -16.39
CA LYS A 202 -24.86 0.73 -17.01
C LYS A 202 -24.44 0.90 -18.47
#